data_dc83c6e2ef77370af92f9c7d00d5973b
#
_entry.id   dc83c6e2ef77370af92f9c7d00d5973b
#
_cell.length_a   1.000
_cell.length_b   1.000
_cell.length_c   1.000
_cell.angle_alpha   90.00
_cell.angle_beta   90.00
_cell.angle_gamma   90.00
#
_symmetry.space_group_name_H-M   'P 1'
#
loop_
_entity.id
_entity.type
_entity.pdbx_description
1 polymer ?
#
loop_
_entity_poly.entity_id
_entity_poly.type
_entity_poly.pdbx_seq_one_letter_code
_entity_poly.pdbx_strand_id
1 'polypeptide(L)'
;MGGLLNRRRRFVDDSAPLVLGFHALGDAHTCTNPLYGRGCSIALVQAIHLADAFAAHPDDPSARATAYEQAAAAHIEPWFDVSVQMDRLGADPAGLAGAKAPDDGDDDTADAPVDDAARGMGAVFAAAATDPIIGRALARFMNMLATPADLMTDAATMARMSEVMANPDDHPLPPREGPRRRELLALLDSEAVAP
;
A
#
# COMPACT_ATOMS: atom_id res chain seq x y z
N MET A 1 -12.75 8.41 8.25
CA MET A 1 -13.10 8.33 6.82
C MET A 1 -13.45 6.88 6.54
N GLY A 2 -14.68 6.58 6.13
CA GLY A 2 -15.13 5.22 5.80
C GLY A 2 -15.55 5.14 4.33
N GLY A 3 -15.54 3.93 3.76
CA GLY A 3 -16.05 3.67 2.42
C GLY A 3 -15.13 4.10 1.27
N LEU A 4 -13.84 4.31 1.53
CA LEU A 4 -12.86 4.55 0.47
C LEU A 4 -12.59 3.23 -0.25
N LEU A 5 -12.87 3.20 -1.55
CA LEU A 5 -12.67 2.03 -2.39
C LEU A 5 -11.46 2.26 -3.29
N ASN A 6 -10.52 1.30 -3.30
CA ASN A 6 -9.56 1.22 -4.38
C ASN A 6 -10.32 1.06 -5.69
N ARG A 7 -10.06 1.93 -6.65
CA ARG A 7 -10.76 1.94 -7.93
C ARG A 7 -9.81 2.25 -9.06
N ARG A 8 -9.81 1.39 -10.06
CA ARG A 8 -9.14 1.64 -11.34
C ARG A 8 -10.19 1.66 -12.44
N ARG A 9 -10.08 2.61 -13.35
CA ARG A 9 -10.90 2.72 -14.54
C ARG A 9 -10.02 2.53 -15.77
N ARG A 10 -10.54 1.81 -16.75
CA ARG A 10 -9.92 1.65 -18.06
C ARG A 10 -10.79 2.30 -19.11
N PHE A 11 -10.16 3.02 -20.03
CA PHE A 11 -10.83 3.72 -21.13
C PHE A 11 -10.39 3.19 -22.50
N VAL A 12 -9.62 2.12 -22.50
CA VAL A 12 -9.23 1.33 -23.68
C VAL A 12 -9.65 -0.11 -23.41
N ASP A 13 -10.39 -0.70 -24.31
CA ASP A 13 -10.84 -2.09 -24.30
C ASP A 13 -10.36 -2.79 -25.57
N ASP A 14 -9.78 -3.98 -25.46
CA ASP A 14 -9.22 -4.76 -26.58
C ASP A 14 -8.40 -3.89 -27.57
N SER A 15 -7.58 -2.96 -27.06
CA SER A 15 -6.77 -2.00 -27.81
C SER A 15 -7.58 -0.93 -28.55
N ALA A 16 -8.87 -0.81 -28.29
CA ALA A 16 -9.72 0.24 -28.83
C ALA A 16 -10.14 1.25 -27.75
N PRO A 17 -9.91 2.56 -27.95
CA PRO A 17 -10.40 3.57 -27.01
C PRO A 17 -11.93 3.61 -26.99
N LEU A 18 -12.52 3.61 -25.78
CA LEU A 18 -13.97 3.77 -25.59
C LEU A 18 -14.44 5.17 -25.95
N VAL A 19 -13.58 6.18 -25.74
CA VAL A 19 -13.83 7.58 -26.05
C VAL A 19 -12.55 8.22 -26.56
N LEU A 20 -12.60 8.85 -27.73
CA LEU A 20 -11.49 9.60 -28.29
C LEU A 20 -11.38 11.00 -27.65
N GLY A 21 -10.15 11.46 -27.43
CA GLY A 21 -9.88 12.78 -26.87
C GLY A 21 -10.14 12.93 -25.38
N PHE A 22 -10.49 11.85 -24.68
CA PHE A 22 -10.66 11.82 -23.23
C PHE A 22 -9.55 10.99 -22.58
N HIS A 23 -8.90 11.56 -21.55
CA HIS A 23 -7.87 10.88 -20.76
C HIS A 23 -8.13 11.13 -19.27
N ALA A 24 -8.35 10.08 -18.52
CA ALA A 24 -8.47 10.18 -17.06
C ALA A 24 -7.08 10.22 -16.42
N LEU A 25 -6.93 11.00 -15.36
CA LEU A 25 -5.68 11.19 -14.62
C LEU A 25 -5.93 11.17 -13.12
N GLY A 26 -4.93 10.81 -12.33
CA GLY A 26 -5.02 10.77 -10.86
C GLY A 26 -6.15 9.86 -10.38
N ASP A 27 -6.90 10.30 -9.40
CA ASP A 27 -8.02 9.55 -8.80
C ASP A 27 -9.17 9.29 -9.79
N ALA A 28 -9.27 10.07 -10.86
CA ALA A 28 -10.21 9.80 -11.95
C ALA A 28 -9.87 8.52 -12.72
N HIS A 29 -8.60 8.16 -12.81
CA HIS A 29 -8.11 6.91 -13.40
C HIS A 29 -7.87 5.85 -12.31
N THR A 30 -6.99 6.15 -11.33
CA THR A 30 -6.56 5.21 -10.29
C THR A 30 -6.66 5.86 -8.91
N CYS A 31 -7.70 5.50 -8.16
CA CYS A 31 -7.90 5.91 -6.78
C CYS A 31 -7.44 4.79 -5.86
N THR A 32 -6.56 5.09 -4.91
CA THR A 32 -6.05 4.15 -3.91
C THR A 32 -6.31 4.68 -2.51
N ASN A 33 -6.23 3.80 -1.51
CA ASN A 33 -6.34 4.20 -0.11
C ASN A 33 -5.32 5.30 0.23
N PRO A 34 -5.75 6.48 0.71
CA PRO A 34 -4.85 7.61 1.01
C PRO A 34 -3.86 7.31 2.15
N LEU A 35 -4.08 6.27 2.95
CA LEU A 35 -3.19 5.86 4.03
C LEU A 35 -1.74 5.65 3.55
N TYR A 36 -1.57 5.21 2.31
CA TYR A 36 -0.24 4.92 1.74
C TYR A 36 0.46 6.15 1.13
N GLY A 37 -0.22 7.29 1.04
CA GLY A 37 0.35 8.56 0.59
C GLY A 37 0.78 8.61 -0.89
N ARG A 38 0.35 7.66 -1.73
CA ARG A 38 0.84 7.48 -3.11
C ARG A 38 0.05 8.23 -4.18
N GLY A 39 -1.15 8.74 -3.87
CA GLY A 39 -2.07 9.31 -4.85
C GLY A 39 -1.44 10.43 -5.70
N CYS A 40 -0.75 11.39 -5.07
CA CYS A 40 -0.09 12.48 -5.79
C CYS A 40 1.05 11.97 -6.69
N SER A 41 1.86 11.01 -6.20
CA SER A 41 2.95 10.43 -6.99
C SER A 41 2.43 9.67 -8.21
N ILE A 42 1.37 8.89 -8.05
CA ILE A 42 0.67 8.20 -9.13
C ILE A 42 0.17 9.22 -10.16
N ALA A 43 -0.50 10.28 -9.73
CA ALA A 43 -1.02 11.31 -10.64
C ALA A 43 0.09 12.02 -11.44
N LEU A 44 1.24 12.31 -10.81
CA LEU A 44 2.39 12.91 -11.49
C LEU A 44 3.01 11.97 -12.53
N VAL A 45 3.19 10.70 -12.20
CA VAL A 45 3.70 9.69 -13.15
C VAL A 45 2.73 9.52 -14.32
N GLN A 46 1.43 9.49 -14.07
CA GLN A 46 0.42 9.45 -15.13
C GLN A 46 0.47 10.70 -16.01
N ALA A 47 0.69 11.90 -15.43
CA ALA A 47 0.81 13.14 -16.21
C ALA A 47 2.02 13.09 -17.17
N ILE A 48 3.14 12.53 -16.72
CA ILE A 48 4.32 12.32 -17.58
C ILE A 48 3.98 11.36 -18.71
N HIS A 49 3.41 10.20 -18.41
CA HIS A 49 3.02 9.22 -19.44
C HIS A 49 2.01 9.77 -20.44
N LEU A 50 1.07 10.60 -19.98
CA LEU A 50 0.13 11.26 -20.88
C LEU A 50 0.83 12.28 -21.79
N ALA A 51 1.76 13.07 -21.24
CA ALA A 51 2.55 14.02 -22.02
C ALA A 51 3.40 13.28 -23.09
N ASP A 52 4.03 12.18 -22.72
CA ASP A 52 4.82 11.34 -23.64
C ASP A 52 3.92 10.77 -24.75
N ALA A 53 2.71 10.30 -24.41
CA ALA A 53 1.75 9.80 -25.39
C ALA A 53 1.28 10.90 -26.37
N PHE A 54 1.09 12.14 -25.88
CA PHE A 54 0.80 13.29 -26.74
C PHE A 54 1.96 13.64 -27.68
N ALA A 55 3.19 13.58 -27.17
CA ALA A 55 4.39 13.84 -27.98
C ALA A 55 4.62 12.77 -29.06
N ALA A 56 4.37 11.50 -28.72
CA ALA A 56 4.56 10.37 -29.64
C ALA A 56 3.45 10.28 -30.71
N HIS A 57 2.21 10.68 -30.37
CA HIS A 57 1.04 10.54 -31.27
C HIS A 57 0.22 11.83 -31.32
N PRO A 58 0.80 12.94 -31.85
CA PRO A 58 0.15 14.27 -31.85
C PRO A 58 -1.17 14.30 -32.64
N ASP A 59 -1.23 13.59 -33.74
CA ASP A 59 -2.36 13.61 -34.68
C ASP A 59 -3.20 12.33 -34.67
N ASP A 60 -2.83 11.33 -33.85
CA ASP A 60 -3.56 10.07 -33.70
C ASP A 60 -4.12 9.90 -32.29
N PRO A 61 -5.38 10.31 -32.06
CA PRO A 61 -5.99 10.20 -30.73
C PRO A 61 -6.21 8.75 -30.27
N SER A 62 -6.33 7.81 -31.19
CA SER A 62 -6.48 6.39 -30.84
C SER A 62 -5.16 5.79 -30.38
N ALA A 63 -4.09 5.97 -31.14
CA ALA A 63 -2.76 5.53 -30.75
C ALA A 63 -2.31 6.18 -29.43
N ARG A 64 -2.60 7.47 -29.24
CA ARG A 64 -2.31 8.20 -28.00
C ARG A 64 -3.01 7.61 -26.79
N ALA A 65 -4.31 7.32 -26.89
CA ALA A 65 -5.08 6.71 -25.80
C ALA A 65 -4.53 5.33 -25.44
N THR A 66 -4.22 4.52 -26.44
CA THR A 66 -3.64 3.18 -26.27
C THR A 66 -2.26 3.24 -25.63
N ALA A 67 -1.39 4.14 -26.09
CA ALA A 67 -0.04 4.30 -25.52
C ALA A 67 -0.08 4.74 -24.05
N TYR A 68 -0.97 5.69 -23.71
CA TYR A 68 -1.15 6.11 -22.32
C TYR A 68 -1.66 4.97 -21.42
N GLU A 69 -2.68 4.22 -21.87
CA GLU A 69 -3.22 3.09 -21.08
C GLU A 69 -2.19 1.97 -20.90
N GLN A 70 -1.38 1.68 -21.91
CA GLN A 70 -0.29 0.70 -21.82
C GLN A 70 0.77 1.15 -20.80
N ALA A 71 1.16 2.42 -20.81
CA ALA A 71 2.10 2.97 -19.84
C ALA A 71 1.52 2.93 -18.43
N ALA A 72 0.23 3.25 -18.25
CA ALA A 72 -0.46 3.15 -16.97
C ALA A 72 -0.53 1.69 -16.49
N ALA A 73 -0.82 0.73 -17.36
CA ALA A 73 -0.80 -0.69 -17.02
C ALA A 73 0.59 -1.15 -16.56
N ALA A 74 1.64 -0.74 -17.23
CA ALA A 74 3.01 -1.14 -16.90
C ALA A 74 3.53 -0.53 -15.59
N HIS A 75 3.23 0.74 -15.31
CA HIS A 75 3.87 1.49 -14.24
C HIS A 75 2.96 1.85 -13.06
N ILE A 76 1.65 1.88 -13.25
CA ILE A 76 0.69 2.27 -12.19
C ILE A 76 -0.07 1.08 -11.62
N GLU A 77 -0.48 0.12 -12.46
CA GLU A 77 -1.24 -1.06 -11.99
C GLU A 77 -0.53 -1.85 -10.89
N PRO A 78 0.79 -2.08 -10.92
CA PRO A 78 1.47 -2.78 -9.83
C PRO A 78 1.27 -2.10 -8.48
N TRP A 79 1.22 -0.77 -8.43
CA TRP A 79 1.00 -0.01 -7.20
C TRP A 79 -0.46 -0.02 -6.74
N PHE A 80 -1.40 -0.09 -7.67
CA PHE A 80 -2.80 -0.33 -7.35
C PHE A 80 -2.98 -1.71 -6.70
N ASP A 81 -2.38 -2.75 -7.28
CA ASP A 81 -2.46 -4.11 -6.75
C ASP A 81 -1.82 -4.22 -5.36
N VAL A 82 -0.67 -3.56 -5.15
CA VAL A 82 -0.05 -3.42 -3.81
C VAL A 82 -1.02 -2.77 -2.83
N SER A 83 -1.70 -1.69 -3.21
CA SER A 83 -2.64 -1.00 -2.31
C SER A 83 -3.82 -1.89 -1.94
N VAL A 84 -4.36 -2.65 -2.91
CA VAL A 84 -5.42 -3.63 -2.66
C VAL A 84 -4.95 -4.75 -1.72
N GLN A 85 -3.72 -5.24 -1.91
CA GLN A 85 -3.15 -6.26 -1.04
C GLN A 85 -2.95 -5.73 0.38
N MET A 86 -2.37 -4.55 0.53
CA MET A 86 -2.16 -3.94 1.86
C MET A 86 -3.47 -3.66 2.59
N ASP A 87 -4.53 -3.26 1.88
CA ASP A 87 -5.85 -3.07 2.49
C ASP A 87 -6.46 -4.39 2.95
N ARG A 88 -6.30 -5.46 2.18
CA ARG A 88 -6.74 -6.80 2.59
C ARG A 88 -5.98 -7.28 3.83
N LEU A 89 -4.68 -7.04 3.88
CA LEU A 89 -3.84 -7.34 5.03
C LEU A 89 -4.26 -6.54 6.27
N GLY A 90 -4.57 -5.25 6.11
CA GLY A 90 -5.04 -4.37 7.18
C GLY A 90 -6.46 -4.68 7.65
N ALA A 91 -7.32 -5.18 6.75
CA ALA A 91 -8.70 -5.56 7.08
C ALA A 91 -8.79 -6.94 7.73
N ASP A 92 -7.88 -7.84 7.39
CA ASP A 92 -7.81 -9.19 7.94
C ASP A 92 -6.34 -9.62 8.10
N PRO A 93 -5.63 -9.08 9.08
CA PRO A 93 -4.25 -9.50 9.36
C PRO A 93 -4.17 -10.97 9.80
N ALA A 94 -5.27 -11.54 10.33
CA ALA A 94 -5.37 -12.94 10.70
C ALA A 94 -5.73 -13.84 9.49
N GLY A 95 -6.33 -13.30 8.42
CA GLY A 95 -6.65 -14.02 7.19
C GLY A 95 -5.43 -14.51 6.46
N LEU A 96 -4.29 -13.82 6.58
CA LEU A 96 -2.98 -14.30 6.14
C LEU A 96 -2.53 -15.55 6.90
N ALA A 97 -2.93 -15.71 8.15
CA ALA A 97 -2.61 -16.83 9.03
C ALA A 97 -3.71 -17.92 9.04
N GLY A 98 -4.80 -17.74 8.28
CA GLY A 98 -5.94 -18.65 8.30
C GLY A 98 -6.82 -18.56 9.55
N ALA A 99 -6.63 -17.51 10.37
CA ALA A 99 -7.44 -17.24 11.54
C ALA A 99 -8.56 -16.23 11.21
N LYS A 100 -9.74 -16.40 11.83
CA LYS A 100 -10.88 -15.50 11.63
C LYS A 100 -10.57 -14.13 12.23
N ALA A 101 -10.83 -13.06 11.46
CA ALA A 101 -10.72 -11.69 11.97
C ALA A 101 -11.56 -11.51 13.25
N PRO A 102 -11.04 -10.85 14.30
CA PRO A 102 -11.83 -10.53 15.48
C PRO A 102 -12.95 -9.54 15.10
N ASP A 103 -14.13 -9.78 15.65
CA ASP A 103 -15.31 -8.93 15.48
C ASP A 103 -15.03 -7.52 16.03
N ASP A 104 -15.54 -6.47 15.36
CA ASP A 104 -15.19 -5.04 15.47
C ASP A 104 -15.32 -4.39 16.86
N GLY A 105 -15.38 -5.12 17.93
CA GLY A 105 -15.69 -4.58 19.26
C GLY A 105 -14.65 -4.80 20.36
N ASP A 106 -13.76 -5.75 20.26
CA ASP A 106 -12.96 -6.18 21.41
C ASP A 106 -11.46 -5.85 21.27
N ASP A 107 -11.02 -4.84 22.01
CA ASP A 107 -9.60 -4.46 22.19
C ASP A 107 -8.81 -5.52 23.02
N ASP A 108 -9.49 -6.55 23.52
CA ASP A 108 -8.89 -7.66 24.26
C ASP A 108 -8.02 -8.59 23.38
N THR A 109 -8.07 -8.43 22.06
CA THR A 109 -7.21 -9.17 21.11
C THR A 109 -5.78 -8.63 21.03
N ALA A 110 -5.48 -7.50 21.71
CA ALA A 110 -4.11 -6.96 21.74
C ALA A 110 -3.10 -7.91 22.42
N ASP A 111 -3.59 -8.86 23.22
CA ASP A 111 -2.79 -9.88 23.90
C ASP A 111 -2.95 -11.29 23.25
N ALA A 112 -3.67 -11.38 22.11
CA ALA A 112 -3.73 -12.63 21.34
C ALA A 112 -2.33 -13.01 20.84
N PRO A 113 -1.97 -14.31 20.87
CA PRO A 113 -0.69 -14.74 20.34
C PRO A 113 -0.58 -14.33 18.86
N VAL A 114 0.40 -13.47 18.58
CA VAL A 114 0.72 -13.05 17.23
C VAL A 114 1.35 -14.23 16.52
N ASP A 115 0.82 -14.57 15.35
CA ASP A 115 1.38 -15.60 14.49
C ASP A 115 2.86 -15.31 14.17
N ASP A 116 3.68 -16.35 14.10
CA ASP A 116 5.12 -16.26 13.85
C ASP A 116 5.45 -15.48 12.57
N ALA A 117 4.63 -15.60 11.52
CA ALA A 117 4.82 -14.84 10.28
C ALA A 117 4.56 -13.34 10.48
N ALA A 118 3.51 -12.98 11.21
CA ALA A 118 3.20 -11.60 11.54
C ALA A 118 4.26 -11.00 12.49
N ARG A 119 4.77 -11.79 13.44
CA ARG A 119 5.87 -11.41 14.32
C ARG A 119 7.16 -11.17 13.53
N GLY A 120 7.50 -12.09 12.60
CA GLY A 120 8.65 -11.96 11.72
C GLY A 120 8.56 -10.72 10.83
N MET A 121 7.39 -10.45 10.24
CA MET A 121 7.18 -9.25 9.43
C MET A 121 7.27 -7.96 10.28
N GLY A 122 6.74 -7.97 11.50
CA GLY A 122 6.89 -6.88 12.46
C GLY A 122 8.37 -6.57 12.75
N ALA A 123 9.17 -7.61 12.94
CA ALA A 123 10.63 -7.49 13.14
C ALA A 123 11.33 -6.87 11.91
N VAL A 124 10.91 -7.20 10.69
CA VAL A 124 11.44 -6.57 9.46
C VAL A 124 11.14 -5.07 9.45
N PHE A 125 9.94 -4.65 9.82
CA PHE A 125 9.61 -3.23 9.93
C PHE A 125 10.41 -2.53 11.03
N ALA A 126 10.61 -3.17 12.18
CA ALA A 126 11.44 -2.62 13.26
C ALA A 126 12.91 -2.50 12.83
N ALA A 127 13.45 -3.51 12.18
CA ALA A 127 14.81 -3.54 11.66
C ALA A 127 15.07 -2.44 10.62
N ALA A 128 14.05 -2.00 9.87
CA ALA A 128 14.22 -0.96 8.86
C ALA A 128 14.79 0.36 9.41
N ALA A 129 14.63 0.64 10.70
CA ALA A 129 15.17 1.82 11.35
C ALA A 129 16.70 1.75 11.60
N THR A 130 17.25 0.56 11.72
CA THR A 130 18.66 0.32 12.12
C THR A 130 19.47 -0.48 11.12
N ASP A 131 18.80 -1.28 10.29
CA ASP A 131 19.43 -2.08 9.25
C ASP A 131 19.45 -1.35 7.91
N PRO A 132 20.64 -1.05 7.35
CA PRO A 132 20.74 -0.24 6.13
C PRO A 132 20.25 -0.97 4.87
N ILE A 133 20.21 -2.29 4.84
CA ILE A 133 19.70 -3.06 3.70
C ILE A 133 18.18 -3.01 3.71
N ILE A 134 17.57 -3.39 4.82
CA ILE A 134 16.10 -3.38 4.99
C ILE A 134 15.56 -1.95 4.91
N GLY A 135 16.20 -1.00 5.58
CA GLY A 135 15.80 0.41 5.55
C GLY A 135 15.80 1.01 4.15
N ARG A 136 16.82 0.69 3.34
CA ARG A 136 16.88 1.12 1.93
C ARG A 136 15.80 0.44 1.09
N ALA A 137 15.57 -0.85 1.27
CA ALA A 137 14.54 -1.58 0.56
C ALA A 137 13.15 -1.01 0.86
N LEU A 138 12.83 -0.79 2.14
CA LEU A 138 11.57 -0.17 2.57
C LEU A 138 11.43 1.26 2.03
N ALA A 139 12.48 2.08 2.11
CA ALA A 139 12.45 3.44 1.59
C ALA A 139 12.19 3.45 0.07
N ARG A 140 12.81 2.57 -0.70
CA ARG A 140 12.55 2.46 -2.15
C ARG A 140 11.11 2.04 -2.44
N PHE A 141 10.58 1.07 -1.69
CA PHE A 141 9.20 0.63 -1.81
C PHE A 141 8.20 1.75 -1.45
N MET A 142 8.40 2.41 -0.31
CA MET A 142 7.51 3.48 0.14
C MET A 142 7.49 4.68 -0.82
N ASN A 143 8.61 4.96 -1.49
CA ASN A 143 8.74 6.05 -2.47
C ASN A 143 8.50 5.61 -3.93
N MET A 144 7.93 4.44 -4.16
CA MET A 144 7.61 3.91 -5.50
C MET A 144 8.85 3.75 -6.41
N LEU A 145 10.04 3.54 -5.85
CA LEU A 145 11.30 3.34 -6.59
C LEU A 145 11.64 1.85 -6.81
N ALA A 146 10.91 0.96 -6.15
CA ALA A 146 11.00 -0.48 -6.33
C ALA A 146 9.66 -1.12 -6.02
N THR A 147 9.15 -1.94 -6.92
CA THR A 147 7.95 -2.75 -6.69
C THR A 147 8.27 -3.92 -5.73
N PRO A 148 7.26 -4.58 -5.15
CA PRO A 148 7.51 -5.82 -4.41
C PRO A 148 8.25 -6.87 -5.24
N ALA A 149 7.98 -6.98 -6.54
CA ALA A 149 8.66 -7.90 -7.44
C ALA A 149 10.17 -7.56 -7.55
N ASP A 150 10.52 -6.28 -7.64
CA ASP A 150 11.92 -5.83 -7.65
C ASP A 150 12.63 -6.20 -6.34
N LEU A 151 11.97 -5.99 -5.20
CA LEU A 151 12.54 -6.35 -3.90
C LEU A 151 12.74 -7.85 -3.73
N MET A 152 11.80 -8.66 -4.21
CA MET A 152 11.88 -10.13 -4.16
C MET A 152 13.00 -10.70 -5.04
N THR A 153 13.50 -9.96 -6.02
CA THR A 153 14.62 -10.35 -6.86
C THR A 153 15.99 -9.90 -6.31
N ASP A 154 16.01 -9.00 -5.32
CA ASP A 154 17.25 -8.57 -4.66
C ASP A 154 17.69 -9.60 -3.62
N ALA A 155 18.67 -10.42 -3.97
CA ALA A 155 19.18 -11.51 -3.13
C ALA A 155 19.69 -11.03 -1.76
N ALA A 156 20.30 -9.84 -1.68
CA ALA A 156 20.81 -9.29 -0.42
C ALA A 156 19.66 -8.86 0.50
N THR A 157 18.65 -8.21 -0.04
CA THR A 157 17.43 -7.84 0.69
C THR A 157 16.70 -9.08 1.19
N MET A 158 16.49 -10.08 0.33
CA MET A 158 15.79 -11.32 0.69
C MET A 158 16.51 -12.12 1.75
N ALA A 159 17.84 -12.27 1.64
CA ALA A 159 18.65 -12.97 2.64
C ALA A 159 18.55 -12.26 4.00
N ARG A 160 18.66 -10.92 4.01
CA ARG A 160 18.59 -10.15 5.26
C ARG A 160 17.20 -10.17 5.89
N MET A 161 16.14 -10.07 5.10
CA MET A 161 14.76 -10.22 5.59
C MET A 161 14.54 -11.60 6.21
N SER A 162 14.99 -12.66 5.55
CA SER A 162 14.87 -14.03 6.08
C SER A 162 15.61 -14.21 7.41
N GLU A 163 16.79 -13.61 7.56
CA GLU A 163 17.56 -13.64 8.81
C GLU A 163 16.83 -12.93 9.95
N VAL A 164 16.28 -11.72 9.68
CA VAL A 164 15.49 -10.95 10.66
C VAL A 164 14.22 -11.69 11.05
N MET A 165 13.50 -12.26 10.07
CA MET A 165 12.28 -13.04 10.33
C MET A 165 12.54 -14.30 11.16
N ALA A 166 13.71 -14.92 11.01
CA ALA A 166 14.12 -16.08 11.81
C ALA A 166 14.50 -15.73 13.26
N ASN A 167 14.85 -14.45 13.52
CA ASN A 167 15.28 -13.97 14.84
C ASN A 167 14.51 -12.69 15.23
N PRO A 168 13.18 -12.74 15.35
CA PRO A 168 12.35 -11.54 15.55
C PRO A 168 12.60 -10.85 16.89
N ASP A 169 13.10 -11.56 17.90
CA ASP A 169 13.39 -11.00 19.22
C ASP A 169 14.59 -10.05 19.23
N ASP A 170 15.48 -10.17 18.26
CA ASP A 170 16.62 -9.25 18.08
C ASP A 170 16.17 -7.88 17.54
N HIS A 171 14.94 -7.81 17.04
CA HIS A 171 14.35 -6.62 16.43
C HIS A 171 12.95 -6.33 17.00
N PRO A 172 12.86 -6.00 18.30
CA PRO A 172 11.56 -5.74 18.93
C PRO A 172 10.90 -4.50 18.33
N LEU A 173 9.59 -4.58 18.13
CA LEU A 173 8.81 -3.40 17.79
C LEU A 173 8.93 -2.37 18.91
N PRO A 174 8.98 -1.06 18.59
CA PRO A 174 8.97 -0.03 19.60
C PRO A 174 7.70 -0.18 20.47
N PRO A 175 7.81 0.12 21.77
CA PRO A 175 6.66 0.05 22.65
C PRO A 175 5.56 0.99 22.12
N ARG A 176 4.31 0.52 22.20
CA ARG A 176 3.18 1.35 21.79
C ARG A 176 3.08 2.57 22.71
N GLU A 177 3.18 3.73 22.12
CA GLU A 177 2.97 4.99 22.83
C GLU A 177 1.46 5.35 22.84
N GLY A 178 0.99 5.86 23.99
CA GLY A 178 -0.37 6.35 24.17
C GLY A 178 -1.37 5.31 24.67
N PRO A 179 -2.54 5.78 25.11
CA PRO A 179 -3.57 4.94 25.71
C PRO A 179 -4.21 4.02 24.66
N ARG A 180 -4.64 2.83 25.12
CA ARG A 180 -5.45 1.89 24.34
C ARG A 180 -6.86 2.47 24.12
N ARG A 181 -7.58 1.97 23.10
CA ARG A 181 -8.95 2.42 22.80
C ARG A 181 -9.86 2.38 24.04
N ARG A 182 -9.81 1.33 24.83
CA ARG A 182 -10.58 1.18 26.09
C ARG A 182 -10.24 2.28 27.10
N GLU A 183 -8.95 2.62 27.24
CA GLU A 183 -8.50 3.68 28.15
C GLU A 183 -8.94 5.06 27.65
N LEU A 184 -8.91 5.28 26.32
CA LEU A 184 -9.45 6.50 25.70
C LEU A 184 -10.95 6.63 25.91
N LEU A 185 -11.72 5.57 25.72
CA LEU A 185 -13.16 5.58 25.94
C LEU A 185 -13.49 5.84 27.43
N ALA A 186 -12.76 5.21 28.36
CA ALA A 186 -12.93 5.46 29.78
C ALA A 186 -12.62 6.93 30.17
N LEU A 187 -11.62 7.54 29.56
CA LEU A 187 -11.33 8.97 29.76
C LEU A 187 -12.48 9.86 29.23
N LEU A 188 -13.00 9.59 28.05
CA LEU A 188 -14.13 10.33 27.47
C LEU A 188 -15.41 10.20 28.33
N ASP A 189 -15.69 9.00 28.83
CA ASP A 189 -16.83 8.75 29.72
C ASP A 189 -16.65 9.48 31.06
N SER A 190 -15.41 9.60 31.58
CA SER A 190 -15.12 10.32 32.81
C SER A 190 -15.27 11.84 32.68
N GLU A 191 -14.94 12.41 31.50
CA GLU A 191 -15.13 13.84 31.22
C GLU A 191 -16.59 14.20 30.95
N ALA A 192 -17.39 13.26 30.42
CA ALA A 192 -18.82 13.48 30.20
C ALA A 192 -19.66 13.54 31.49
N VAL A 193 -19.09 13.16 32.63
CA VAL A 193 -19.73 13.14 33.97
C VAL A 193 -19.34 14.38 34.82
N ALA A 194 -18.44 15.23 34.35
CA ALA A 194 -18.13 16.49 35.05
C ALA A 194 -19.22 17.53 34.80
N PRO A 195 -19.92 18.05 35.83
CA PRO A 195 -21.02 19.02 35.68
C PRO A 195 -20.57 20.39 35.21
#